data_28a889419c3e697a72e32820a4c00382
#
_entry.id   28a889419c3e697a72e32820a4c00382
#
_cell.length_a   1.000
_cell.length_b   1.000
_cell.length_c   1.000
_cell.angle_alpha   90.00
_cell.angle_beta   90.00
_cell.angle_gamma   90.00
#
_symmetry.space_group_name_H-M   'P 1'
#
loop_
_entity.id
_entity.type
_entity.pdbx_description
1 polymer ?
#
loop_
_entity_poly.entity_id
_entity_poly.type
_entity_poly.pdbx_seq_one_letter_code
_entity_poly.pdbx_strand_id
1 'polypeptide(L)'
;MTTDTAIHTGRTALGPFPPAAPRNPDAPHVTAAAIDVDAAEVQGPLARIWESFGYDEFNWTYMPTGKRLLQTFADFSGGGYFVRPHYMYCSGSGFGIPHWSSGNVYHEDADGNPYYDFTLLDQAYDAIVGAGHHLLVELGFTPRDLLPPEAAELTVVRSPTAYTNYEAGAWGYPPKDYAKWAGLISATVRHCIDRYGEAEVKTWLWELWNEPDIDYWRGTLDQYNELYTATVQAIRAVLPEAKVGGPAVTSGGLNFLRGFLDYTSRRDEPLDFISYHTKGCHFPTRDYKPFAEPPAELLSPSSTKMLYDLREFNRLIGSYDAYRELPVIVDECDAAVPAHFGHYDNRNYSFQNTEYYPVFQAKLMKKILDLNATEPAQVAYATSWSFYFEAERYFEGTRSFLTAGGVEKPLLNAYRMLSLLGPDRLHTTSDAAWEVGELEGTDGSSMREEVDAIASRSDDGSVAVLAWRHIDDQYQTGDDLTPVTVTVRNLPTGSYRLRHLRIDADHSNAYTVWQQLGSPQDPTAEQLVTIKGRQGLEEFEPERRLTVDGDLSVELTLPLPSASLLILEPTS
;
A
#
# COMPACT_ATOMS: atom_id res chain seq x y z
N MET A 1 24.19 26.92 -5.11
CA MET A 1 24.29 26.17 -6.36
C MET A 1 22.98 25.43 -6.46
N THR A 2 22.12 25.89 -7.32
CA THR A 2 20.89 25.20 -7.68
C THR A 2 21.32 23.92 -8.41
N THR A 3 21.34 22.80 -7.70
CA THR A 3 21.44 21.49 -8.33
C THR A 3 20.27 21.38 -9.28
N ASP A 4 20.60 21.12 -10.51
CA ASP A 4 19.67 20.95 -11.61
C ASP A 4 18.84 19.68 -11.37
N THR A 5 17.92 19.76 -10.42
CA THR A 5 16.84 18.80 -10.21
C THR A 5 15.86 18.76 -11.37
N ALA A 6 16.04 19.66 -12.34
CA ALA A 6 15.15 19.80 -13.50
C ALA A 6 15.26 18.66 -14.52
N ILE A 7 16.31 17.84 -14.47
CA ILE A 7 16.48 16.73 -15.45
C ILE A 7 15.57 15.56 -15.12
N HIS A 8 15.25 15.36 -13.84
CA HIS A 8 14.38 14.27 -13.39
C HIS A 8 12.96 14.70 -13.06
N THR A 9 12.73 15.99 -12.94
CA THR A 9 11.38 16.55 -12.82
C THR A 9 10.79 16.80 -14.19
N GLY A 10 10.68 15.80 -15.00
CA GLY A 10 9.63 15.77 -16.00
C GLY A 10 8.30 15.79 -15.26
N ARG A 11 8.04 16.90 -14.55
CA ARG A 11 6.74 17.12 -13.92
C ARG A 11 5.70 16.99 -14.98
N THR A 12 4.89 16.01 -14.79
CA THR A 12 3.76 15.65 -15.60
C THR A 12 2.70 16.72 -15.54
N ALA A 13 1.67 16.56 -16.34
CA ALA A 13 0.42 17.29 -16.20
C ALA A 13 -0.17 17.21 -14.76
N LEU A 14 0.23 16.22 -13.96
CA LEU A 14 -0.21 16.03 -12.57
C LEU A 14 0.41 17.07 -11.57
N GLY A 15 1.45 17.79 -11.97
CA GLY A 15 2.05 18.82 -11.11
C GLY A 15 2.88 18.30 -9.93
N PRO A 16 3.21 19.16 -8.95
CA PRO A 16 3.90 18.76 -7.73
C PRO A 16 3.04 17.78 -6.93
N PHE A 17 3.67 17.10 -5.93
CA PHE A 17 2.92 16.36 -4.91
C PHE A 17 1.66 17.11 -4.53
N PRO A 18 0.50 16.42 -4.45
CA PRO A 18 -0.74 17.11 -4.18
C PRO A 18 -0.63 17.87 -2.87
N PRO A 19 -1.08 19.11 -2.82
CA PRO A 19 -1.25 19.76 -1.54
C PRO A 19 -2.21 18.89 -0.71
N ALA A 20 -1.92 18.75 0.58
CA ALA A 20 -2.87 18.13 1.47
C ALA A 20 -4.17 18.95 1.45
N ALA A 21 -5.32 18.28 1.50
CA ALA A 21 -6.60 18.97 1.49
C ALA A 21 -6.77 19.80 2.77
N PRO A 22 -7.08 21.11 2.67
CA PRO A 22 -7.38 21.92 3.84
C PRO A 22 -8.71 21.49 4.45
N ARG A 23 -8.82 21.64 5.77
CA ARG A 23 -10.07 21.39 6.48
C ARG A 23 -11.19 22.31 5.94
N ASN A 24 -12.35 21.71 5.67
CA ASN A 24 -13.57 22.43 5.33
C ASN A 24 -14.66 22.13 6.37
N PRO A 25 -14.73 22.92 7.48
CA PRO A 25 -15.69 22.67 8.54
C PRO A 25 -17.16 22.90 8.11
N ASP A 26 -17.38 23.57 6.99
CA ASP A 26 -18.70 23.87 6.45
C ASP A 26 -19.10 22.88 5.33
N ALA A 27 -18.34 21.80 5.10
CA ALA A 27 -18.71 20.77 4.15
C ALA A 27 -20.08 20.14 4.56
N PRO A 28 -21.01 19.98 3.61
CA PRO A 28 -22.31 19.40 3.93
C PRO A 28 -22.15 17.94 4.36
N HIS A 29 -22.81 17.57 5.45
CA HIS A 29 -22.86 16.21 5.98
C HIS A 29 -23.98 15.40 5.35
N VAL A 30 -23.75 14.09 5.23
CA VAL A 30 -24.79 13.12 4.87
C VAL A 30 -25.70 12.93 6.08
N THR A 31 -26.97 13.27 5.95
CA THR A 31 -27.95 13.21 7.04
C THR A 31 -28.67 11.87 7.15
N ALA A 32 -28.75 11.11 6.06
CA ALA A 32 -29.25 9.74 5.98
C ALA A 32 -28.75 9.11 4.67
N ALA A 33 -28.71 7.78 4.61
CA ALA A 33 -28.36 7.05 3.38
C ALA A 33 -29.14 5.75 3.25
N ALA A 34 -29.36 5.33 1.99
CA ALA A 34 -29.89 4.03 1.64
C ALA A 34 -28.88 3.28 0.74
N ILE A 35 -28.53 2.06 1.16
CA ILE A 35 -27.68 1.15 0.41
C ILE A 35 -28.52 -0.03 -0.05
N ASP A 36 -28.55 -0.26 -1.36
CA ASP A 36 -29.21 -1.41 -1.97
C ASP A 36 -28.19 -2.40 -2.53
N VAL A 37 -28.32 -3.67 -2.15
CA VAL A 37 -27.51 -4.79 -2.61
C VAL A 37 -28.42 -5.83 -3.26
N ASP A 38 -28.11 -6.27 -4.47
CA ASP A 38 -28.82 -7.38 -5.10
C ASP A 38 -28.01 -8.68 -4.98
N ALA A 39 -28.46 -9.59 -4.12
CA ALA A 39 -27.77 -10.85 -3.86
C ALA A 39 -27.82 -11.83 -5.06
N ALA A 40 -28.72 -11.61 -6.02
CA ALA A 40 -28.82 -12.42 -7.25
C ALA A 40 -27.98 -11.83 -8.41
N GLU A 41 -27.60 -10.55 -8.35
CA GLU A 41 -26.88 -9.88 -9.44
C GLU A 41 -25.37 -9.84 -9.16
N VAL A 42 -24.63 -10.82 -9.71
CA VAL A 42 -23.17 -10.88 -9.66
C VAL A 42 -22.59 -10.03 -10.78
N GLN A 43 -21.78 -9.03 -10.44
CA GLN A 43 -21.09 -8.18 -11.40
C GLN A 43 -19.83 -8.83 -11.98
N GLY A 44 -19.29 -9.85 -11.32
CA GLY A 44 -18.10 -10.57 -11.70
C GLY A 44 -17.26 -11.00 -10.48
N PRO A 45 -16.07 -11.55 -10.71
CA PRO A 45 -15.14 -11.85 -9.63
C PRO A 45 -14.74 -10.58 -8.86
N LEU A 46 -14.68 -10.65 -7.54
CA LEU A 46 -14.14 -9.59 -6.70
C LEU A 46 -12.62 -9.67 -6.71
N ALA A 47 -11.97 -8.82 -7.48
CA ALA A 47 -10.52 -8.73 -7.51
C ALA A 47 -10.00 -8.25 -6.14
N ARG A 48 -9.10 -9.03 -5.53
CA ARG A 48 -8.52 -8.74 -4.21
C ARG A 48 -7.30 -7.84 -4.33
N ILE A 49 -7.48 -6.65 -4.88
CA ILE A 49 -6.40 -5.69 -5.17
C ILE A 49 -5.62 -5.24 -3.92
N TRP A 50 -6.14 -5.47 -2.72
CA TRP A 50 -5.51 -5.15 -1.43
C TRP A 50 -4.56 -6.23 -0.91
N GLU A 51 -4.43 -7.37 -1.59
CA GLU A 51 -3.56 -8.48 -1.14
C GLU A 51 -2.09 -8.22 -1.49
N SER A 52 -1.61 -7.01 -1.17
CA SER A 52 -0.21 -6.62 -1.30
C SER A 52 0.17 -5.56 -0.27
N PHE A 53 1.39 -5.67 0.29
CA PHE A 53 2.00 -4.63 1.10
C PHE A 53 3.52 -4.61 0.91
N GLY A 54 4.14 -3.47 1.21
CA GLY A 54 5.58 -3.27 1.07
C GLY A 54 6.14 -2.35 2.14
N TYR A 55 7.46 -2.27 2.22
CA TYR A 55 8.17 -1.49 3.24
C TYR A 55 9.65 -1.30 2.91
N ASP A 56 10.26 -0.30 3.54
CA ASP A 56 11.68 0.03 3.38
C ASP A 56 12.61 -0.88 4.20
N GLU A 57 12.14 -1.42 5.31
CA GLU A 57 12.95 -2.02 6.35
C GLU A 57 13.22 -3.50 6.09
N PHE A 58 13.99 -3.83 5.05
CA PHE A 58 14.28 -5.19 4.60
C PHE A 58 14.67 -6.15 5.75
N ASN A 59 15.58 -5.70 6.63
CA ASN A 59 16.09 -6.55 7.72
C ASN A 59 15.10 -6.74 8.87
N TRP A 60 14.03 -5.94 8.96
CA TRP A 60 13.00 -6.17 9.96
C TRP A 60 12.04 -7.30 9.58
N THR A 61 12.05 -7.73 8.33
CA THR A 61 11.26 -8.87 7.85
C THR A 61 11.49 -10.13 8.70
N TYR A 62 12.74 -10.47 8.99
CA TYR A 62 13.10 -11.67 9.74
C TYR A 62 13.20 -11.47 11.26
N MET A 63 12.98 -10.25 11.75
CA MET A 63 12.87 -9.99 13.18
C MET A 63 11.61 -10.65 13.76
N PRO A 64 11.57 -10.97 15.07
CA PRO A 64 10.41 -11.63 15.67
C PRO A 64 9.09 -10.89 15.43
N THR A 65 9.09 -9.56 15.44
CA THR A 65 7.89 -8.75 15.18
C THR A 65 7.46 -8.84 13.72
N GLY A 66 8.41 -8.77 12.77
CA GLY A 66 8.13 -8.91 11.34
C GLY A 66 7.54 -10.28 11.01
N LYS A 67 8.16 -11.36 11.51
CA LYS A 67 7.64 -12.72 11.33
C LYS A 67 6.22 -12.90 11.89
N ARG A 68 5.93 -12.30 13.06
CA ARG A 68 4.57 -12.33 13.62
C ARG A 68 3.58 -11.57 12.75
N LEU A 69 3.98 -10.41 12.21
CA LEU A 69 3.09 -9.62 11.35
C LEU A 69 2.78 -10.34 10.04
N LEU A 70 3.79 -10.94 9.39
CA LEU A 70 3.59 -11.82 8.23
C LEU A 70 2.62 -12.96 8.56
N GLN A 71 2.81 -13.65 9.70
CA GLN A 71 1.89 -14.70 10.14
C GLN A 71 0.49 -14.15 10.42
N THR A 72 0.35 -12.95 11.00
CA THR A 72 -0.96 -12.31 11.22
C THR A 72 -1.73 -12.11 9.92
N PHE A 73 -1.04 -11.69 8.83
CA PHE A 73 -1.67 -11.61 7.51
C PHE A 73 -2.09 -13.00 7.01
N ALA A 74 -1.23 -14.01 7.15
CA ALA A 74 -1.56 -15.37 6.76
C ALA A 74 -2.76 -15.96 7.55
N ASP A 75 -2.87 -15.66 8.85
CA ASP A 75 -3.91 -16.16 9.72
C ASP A 75 -5.32 -15.72 9.31
N PHE A 76 -5.48 -14.51 8.81
CA PHE A 76 -6.80 -14.03 8.38
C PHE A 76 -7.06 -14.14 6.86
N SER A 77 -6.02 -14.23 6.02
CA SER A 77 -6.19 -14.33 4.57
C SER A 77 -5.98 -15.72 4.00
N GLY A 78 -5.33 -16.61 4.75
CA GLY A 78 -4.84 -17.88 4.23
C GLY A 78 -3.50 -17.80 3.49
N GLY A 79 -2.81 -16.65 3.54
CA GLY A 79 -1.59 -16.38 2.78
C GLY A 79 -1.87 -15.71 1.43
N GLY A 80 -0.90 -15.77 0.51
CA GLY A 80 -1.06 -15.32 -0.88
C GLY A 80 -0.82 -13.84 -1.13
N TYR A 81 -0.50 -13.04 -0.09
CA TYR A 81 -0.15 -11.63 -0.29
C TYR A 81 1.16 -11.48 -1.08
N PHE A 82 1.23 -10.48 -1.95
CA PHE A 82 2.50 -10.02 -2.48
C PHE A 82 3.19 -9.08 -1.50
N VAL A 83 4.44 -9.39 -1.14
CA VAL A 83 5.24 -8.59 -0.21
C VAL A 83 6.42 -7.97 -0.97
N ARG A 84 6.55 -6.64 -0.89
CA ARG A 84 7.56 -5.83 -1.60
C ARG A 84 8.52 -5.17 -0.61
N PRO A 85 9.60 -5.84 -0.16
CA PRO A 85 10.64 -5.20 0.65
C PRO A 85 11.68 -4.52 -0.23
N HIS A 86 12.14 -3.33 0.19
CA HIS A 86 13.19 -2.56 -0.49
C HIS A 86 14.62 -2.97 -0.11
N TYR A 87 15.62 -2.39 -0.81
CA TYR A 87 17.06 -2.41 -0.47
C TYR A 87 17.73 -3.77 -0.52
N MET A 88 17.18 -4.73 -1.25
CA MET A 88 17.70 -6.11 -1.27
C MET A 88 19.15 -6.23 -1.75
N TYR A 89 19.62 -5.34 -2.62
CA TYR A 89 21.02 -5.36 -3.12
C TYR A 89 21.93 -4.35 -2.45
N CYS A 90 21.41 -3.51 -1.58
CA CYS A 90 22.23 -2.56 -0.86
C CYS A 90 23.29 -3.29 -0.01
N SER A 91 24.52 -2.75 -0.03
CA SER A 91 25.63 -3.28 0.75
C SER A 91 25.56 -2.79 2.18
N GLY A 92 25.87 -3.66 3.15
CA GLY A 92 25.90 -3.33 4.57
C GLY A 92 25.85 -4.57 5.45
N SER A 93 25.78 -4.38 6.73
CA SER A 93 25.74 -5.47 7.73
C SER A 93 24.31 -5.88 8.14
N GLY A 94 23.31 -5.53 7.33
CA GLY A 94 21.90 -5.70 7.66
C GLY A 94 21.24 -4.40 8.12
N PHE A 95 21.81 -3.69 9.07
CA PHE A 95 21.30 -2.42 9.63
C PHE A 95 22.27 -1.26 9.40
N GLY A 96 22.93 -1.21 8.25
CA GLY A 96 24.06 -0.32 8.02
C GLY A 96 23.82 0.88 7.13
N ILE A 97 22.65 0.99 6.48
CA ILE A 97 22.28 2.17 5.71
C ILE A 97 21.34 3.01 6.57
N PRO A 98 21.54 4.34 6.65
CA PRO A 98 20.72 5.21 7.49
C PRO A 98 19.23 5.01 7.20
N HIS A 99 18.47 4.68 8.22
CA HIS A 99 17.02 4.48 8.21
C HIS A 99 16.50 3.23 7.51
N TRP A 100 17.37 2.53 6.71
CA TRP A 100 16.94 1.46 5.83
C TRP A 100 17.70 0.18 6.12
N SER A 101 17.93 -0.62 5.12
CA SER A 101 18.40 -1.97 5.32
C SER A 101 19.36 -2.39 4.22
N SER A 102 19.87 -3.60 4.29
CA SER A 102 20.73 -4.16 3.24
C SER A 102 20.58 -5.67 3.15
N GLY A 103 20.47 -6.18 1.93
CA GLY A 103 20.58 -7.62 1.66
C GLY A 103 22.02 -8.09 1.48
N ASN A 104 22.94 -7.16 1.21
CA ASN A 104 24.41 -7.38 1.12
C ASN A 104 24.82 -8.53 0.19
N VAL A 105 24.13 -8.67 -0.92
CA VAL A 105 24.25 -9.84 -1.79
C VAL A 105 25.53 -9.83 -2.64
N TYR A 106 25.94 -8.66 -3.19
CA TYR A 106 26.99 -8.57 -4.20
C TYR A 106 28.31 -8.06 -3.64
N HIS A 107 29.40 -8.73 -3.99
CA HIS A 107 30.77 -8.37 -3.64
C HIS A 107 31.73 -8.61 -4.79
N GLU A 108 32.88 -7.91 -4.81
CA GLU A 108 34.01 -8.17 -5.70
C GLU A 108 35.25 -8.54 -4.87
N ASP A 109 36.04 -9.50 -5.36
CA ASP A 109 37.35 -9.79 -4.80
C ASP A 109 38.40 -8.74 -5.22
N ALA A 110 39.66 -8.91 -4.81
CA ALA A 110 40.74 -7.97 -5.12
C ALA A 110 41.06 -7.89 -6.65
N ASP A 111 40.66 -8.89 -7.41
CA ASP A 111 40.84 -8.95 -8.86
C ASP A 111 39.58 -8.44 -9.59
N GLY A 112 38.55 -8.05 -8.86
CA GLY A 112 37.27 -7.57 -9.40
C GLY A 112 36.33 -8.69 -9.86
N ASN A 113 36.54 -9.92 -9.42
CA ASN A 113 35.63 -11.02 -9.75
C ASN A 113 34.44 -10.99 -8.79
N PRO A 114 33.20 -11.13 -9.30
CA PRO A 114 32.01 -11.11 -8.46
C PRO A 114 31.86 -12.40 -7.63
N TYR A 115 31.38 -12.25 -6.40
CA TYR A 115 30.84 -13.34 -5.58
C TYR A 115 29.59 -12.86 -4.83
N TYR A 116 28.75 -13.80 -4.40
CA TYR A 116 27.42 -13.51 -3.87
C TYR A 116 27.23 -14.11 -2.48
N ASP A 117 26.70 -13.30 -1.55
CA ASP A 117 26.29 -13.73 -0.21
C ASP A 117 24.77 -13.53 -0.05
N PHE A 118 24.03 -14.61 -0.07
CA PHE A 118 22.58 -14.59 0.07
C PHE A 118 22.08 -14.69 1.51
N THR A 119 22.97 -14.67 2.52
CA THR A 119 22.62 -14.94 3.92
C THR A 119 21.51 -14.03 4.46
N LEU A 120 21.57 -12.72 4.20
CA LEU A 120 20.54 -11.78 4.67
C LEU A 120 19.28 -11.84 3.82
N LEU A 121 19.43 -12.01 2.50
CA LEU A 121 18.31 -12.17 1.59
C LEU A 121 17.48 -13.41 1.95
N ASP A 122 18.14 -14.52 2.21
CA ASP A 122 17.49 -15.77 2.61
C ASP A 122 16.65 -15.59 3.88
N GLN A 123 17.18 -14.91 4.89
CA GLN A 123 16.44 -14.69 6.12
C GLN A 123 15.13 -13.93 5.90
N ALA A 124 15.14 -12.92 5.02
CA ALA A 124 13.95 -12.12 4.71
C ALA A 124 12.95 -12.93 3.86
N TYR A 125 13.44 -13.57 2.80
CA TYR A 125 12.58 -14.33 1.89
C TYR A 125 12.02 -15.59 2.53
N ASP A 126 12.82 -16.30 3.36
CA ASP A 126 12.32 -17.42 4.16
C ASP A 126 11.16 -17.02 5.08
N ALA A 127 11.22 -15.81 5.66
CA ALA A 127 10.15 -15.33 6.51
C ALA A 127 8.85 -15.05 5.71
N ILE A 128 8.97 -14.50 4.52
CA ILE A 128 7.83 -14.19 3.64
C ILE A 128 7.20 -15.48 3.08
N VAL A 129 8.02 -16.29 2.41
CA VAL A 129 7.56 -17.56 1.78
C VAL A 129 7.09 -18.55 2.85
N GLY A 130 7.80 -18.62 3.99
CA GLY A 130 7.44 -19.49 5.12
C GLY A 130 6.11 -19.13 5.78
N ALA A 131 5.63 -17.89 5.64
CA ALA A 131 4.30 -17.45 6.06
C ALA A 131 3.22 -17.69 4.96
N GLY A 132 3.60 -18.25 3.80
CA GLY A 132 2.66 -18.52 2.70
C GLY A 132 2.38 -17.31 1.81
N HIS A 133 3.27 -16.31 1.79
CA HIS A 133 3.19 -15.13 0.94
C HIS A 133 4.14 -15.23 -0.27
N HIS A 134 3.92 -14.40 -1.27
CA HIS A 134 4.72 -14.31 -2.49
C HIS A 134 5.56 -13.02 -2.50
N LEU A 135 6.61 -13.00 -3.32
CA LEU A 135 7.47 -11.83 -3.48
C LEU A 135 7.02 -10.95 -4.65
N LEU A 136 6.92 -9.64 -4.42
CA LEU A 136 7.12 -8.62 -5.42
C LEU A 136 8.57 -8.15 -5.23
N VAL A 137 9.47 -8.70 -6.05
CA VAL A 137 10.92 -8.52 -5.90
C VAL A 137 11.32 -7.19 -6.52
N GLU A 138 11.66 -6.20 -5.70
CA GLU A 138 12.27 -4.95 -6.17
C GLU A 138 13.77 -5.15 -6.35
N LEU A 139 14.25 -5.14 -7.61
CA LEU A 139 15.65 -5.31 -7.97
C LEU A 139 16.41 -3.98 -7.83
N GLY A 140 16.77 -3.64 -6.62
CA GLY A 140 17.42 -2.40 -6.22
C GLY A 140 18.19 -2.54 -4.89
N PHE A 141 19.12 -1.68 -4.58
CA PHE A 141 19.73 -0.66 -5.44
C PHE A 141 21.16 -1.08 -5.81
N THR A 142 21.97 -0.15 -6.42
CA THR A 142 23.32 -0.49 -6.82
C THR A 142 24.19 -0.87 -5.63
N PRO A 143 24.74 -2.10 -5.56
CA PRO A 143 25.66 -2.50 -4.50
C PRO A 143 26.94 -1.65 -4.53
N ARG A 144 27.59 -1.49 -3.37
CA ARG A 144 28.80 -0.65 -3.24
C ARG A 144 29.88 -0.98 -4.26
N ASP A 145 30.14 -2.26 -4.49
CA ASP A 145 31.22 -2.70 -5.39
C ASP A 145 30.87 -2.51 -6.88
N LEU A 146 29.60 -2.22 -7.21
CA LEU A 146 29.15 -1.84 -8.55
C LEU A 146 29.00 -0.33 -8.75
N LEU A 147 29.33 0.50 -7.75
CA LEU A 147 29.26 1.95 -7.89
C LEU A 147 30.24 2.46 -8.97
N PRO A 148 29.83 3.45 -9.78
CA PRO A 148 30.71 4.12 -10.71
C PRO A 148 31.66 5.08 -9.97
N PRO A 149 32.81 5.46 -10.55
CA PRO A 149 33.79 6.36 -9.91
C PRO A 149 33.20 7.68 -9.43
N GLU A 150 32.27 8.28 -10.15
CA GLU A 150 31.61 9.53 -9.81
C GLU A 150 30.78 9.46 -8.53
N ALA A 151 30.31 8.29 -8.16
CA ALA A 151 29.61 8.07 -6.89
C ALA A 151 30.54 8.26 -5.67
N ALA A 152 31.86 8.06 -5.84
CA ALA A 152 32.86 8.31 -4.80
C ALA A 152 33.02 9.79 -4.47
N GLU A 153 32.62 10.70 -5.39
CA GLU A 153 32.71 12.14 -5.23
C GLU A 153 31.44 12.74 -4.55
N LEU A 154 30.45 11.92 -4.24
CA LEU A 154 29.22 12.37 -3.59
C LEU A 154 29.54 12.93 -2.20
N THR A 155 29.46 14.25 -2.08
CA THR A 155 29.77 15.00 -0.83
C THR A 155 28.51 15.45 -0.08
N VAL A 156 27.34 15.29 -0.67
CA VAL A 156 26.08 15.73 -0.06
C VAL A 156 25.63 14.70 0.95
N VAL A 157 25.77 15.01 2.22
CA VAL A 157 25.24 14.24 3.34
C VAL A 157 23.81 14.75 3.61
N ARG A 158 22.81 13.94 3.29
CA ARG A 158 21.39 14.28 3.54
C ARG A 158 20.96 13.94 4.97
N SER A 159 21.67 13.04 5.61
CA SER A 159 21.45 12.66 7.01
C SER A 159 22.69 12.94 7.84
N PRO A 160 22.56 13.50 9.05
CA PRO A 160 23.68 13.69 9.95
C PRO A 160 24.28 12.36 10.43
N THR A 161 23.64 11.22 10.15
CA THR A 161 24.12 9.86 10.47
C THR A 161 24.80 9.17 9.30
N ALA A 162 24.86 9.78 8.10
CA ALA A 162 25.57 9.22 6.96
C ALA A 162 27.07 9.43 7.12
N TYR A 163 27.84 8.35 7.17
CA TYR A 163 29.29 8.37 7.40
C TYR A 163 30.10 8.19 6.09
N THR A 164 29.47 7.66 5.05
CA THR A 164 30.10 7.37 3.76
C THR A 164 29.26 7.93 2.62
N ASN A 165 29.87 8.07 1.43
CA ASN A 165 29.14 8.45 0.24
C ASN A 165 28.07 7.42 -0.15
N TYR A 166 28.28 6.14 0.14
CA TYR A 166 27.30 5.10 -0.08
C TYR A 166 26.03 5.33 0.77
N GLU A 167 26.22 5.54 2.07
CA GLU A 167 25.14 5.84 3.01
C GLU A 167 24.45 7.18 2.72
N ALA A 168 25.17 8.12 2.08
CA ALA A 168 24.61 9.39 1.64
C ALA A 168 23.78 9.28 0.33
N GLY A 169 23.50 8.07 -0.17
CA GLY A 169 22.64 7.80 -1.32
C GLY A 169 23.39 7.50 -2.62
N ALA A 170 24.68 7.13 -2.55
CA ALA A 170 25.44 6.70 -3.73
C ALA A 170 24.87 5.43 -4.39
N TRP A 171 24.13 4.63 -3.63
CA TRP A 171 23.38 3.46 -4.14
C TRP A 171 22.37 3.80 -5.24
N GLY A 172 21.96 5.06 -5.39
CA GLY A 172 21.09 5.53 -6.47
C GLY A 172 21.78 5.72 -7.82
N TYR A 173 23.11 5.59 -7.91
CA TYR A 173 23.82 5.65 -9.20
C TYR A 173 23.60 4.38 -10.02
N PRO A 174 23.60 4.48 -11.38
CA PRO A 174 23.63 3.30 -12.24
C PRO A 174 24.83 2.39 -11.92
N PRO A 175 24.68 1.07 -12.03
CA PRO A 175 25.83 0.17 -11.94
C PRO A 175 26.90 0.52 -12.96
N LYS A 176 28.19 0.50 -12.58
CA LYS A 176 29.33 0.78 -13.48
C LYS A 176 29.49 -0.26 -14.60
N ASP A 177 28.89 -1.44 -14.45
CA ASP A 177 29.02 -2.56 -15.37
C ASP A 177 27.70 -3.37 -15.42
N TYR A 178 26.97 -3.23 -16.53
CA TYR A 178 25.68 -3.89 -16.71
C TYR A 178 25.81 -5.41 -16.95
N ALA A 179 26.96 -5.90 -17.40
CA ALA A 179 27.18 -7.34 -17.50
C ALA A 179 27.34 -7.98 -16.11
N LYS A 180 28.03 -7.31 -15.19
CA LYS A 180 28.12 -7.75 -13.79
C LYS A 180 26.76 -7.63 -13.07
N TRP A 181 26.00 -6.57 -13.34
CA TRP A 181 24.61 -6.45 -12.88
C TRP A 181 23.75 -7.63 -13.36
N ALA A 182 23.78 -7.94 -14.66
CA ALA A 182 23.08 -9.10 -15.23
C ALA A 182 23.52 -10.42 -14.59
N GLY A 183 24.81 -10.55 -14.25
CA GLY A 183 25.36 -11.68 -13.50
C GLY A 183 24.74 -11.80 -12.10
N LEU A 184 24.63 -10.69 -11.35
CA LEU A 184 23.94 -10.63 -10.06
C LEU A 184 22.48 -11.05 -10.17
N ILE A 185 21.76 -10.51 -11.15
CA ILE A 185 20.34 -10.86 -11.39
C ILE A 185 20.20 -12.37 -11.67
N SER A 186 20.99 -12.90 -12.60
CA SER A 186 20.95 -14.33 -12.93
C SER A 186 21.29 -15.23 -11.73
N ALA A 187 22.27 -14.82 -10.90
CA ALA A 187 22.64 -15.55 -9.69
C ALA A 187 21.49 -15.54 -8.68
N THR A 188 20.83 -14.38 -8.48
CA THR A 188 19.69 -14.26 -7.57
C THR A 188 18.52 -15.15 -8.00
N VAL A 189 18.14 -15.12 -9.28
CA VAL A 189 17.03 -15.95 -9.79
C VAL A 189 17.34 -17.44 -9.62
N ARG A 190 18.56 -17.90 -9.97
CA ARG A 190 18.96 -19.30 -9.76
C ARG A 190 18.93 -19.69 -8.30
N HIS A 191 19.48 -18.84 -7.41
CA HIS A 191 19.48 -19.08 -5.98
C HIS A 191 18.05 -19.23 -5.43
N CYS A 192 17.14 -18.36 -5.85
CA CYS A 192 15.73 -18.46 -5.43
C CYS A 192 15.07 -19.74 -5.93
N ILE A 193 15.33 -20.15 -7.18
CA ILE A 193 14.82 -21.42 -7.73
C ILE A 193 15.37 -22.61 -6.94
N ASP A 194 16.67 -22.63 -6.67
CA ASP A 194 17.31 -23.72 -5.93
C ASP A 194 16.78 -23.82 -4.49
N ARG A 195 16.40 -22.69 -3.87
CA ARG A 195 15.94 -22.64 -2.49
C ARG A 195 14.44 -22.88 -2.33
N TYR A 196 13.62 -22.24 -3.15
CA TYR A 196 12.15 -22.23 -3.00
C TYR A 196 11.45 -23.11 -4.03
N GLY A 197 12.15 -23.56 -5.03
CA GLY A 197 11.58 -24.31 -6.16
C GLY A 197 11.04 -23.43 -7.27
N GLU A 198 11.15 -23.90 -8.50
CA GLU A 198 10.77 -23.17 -9.72
C GLU A 198 9.26 -22.80 -9.70
N ALA A 199 8.40 -23.70 -9.19
CA ALA A 199 6.96 -23.47 -9.14
C ALA A 199 6.57 -22.27 -8.27
N GLU A 200 7.24 -22.08 -7.13
CA GLU A 200 7.03 -20.92 -6.26
C GLU A 200 7.58 -19.66 -6.92
N VAL A 201 8.83 -19.69 -7.41
CA VAL A 201 9.49 -18.51 -8.00
C VAL A 201 8.78 -18.00 -9.27
N LYS A 202 8.07 -18.87 -10.00
CA LYS A 202 7.21 -18.48 -11.14
C LYS A 202 6.00 -17.64 -10.74
N THR A 203 5.56 -17.71 -9.49
CA THR A 203 4.46 -16.87 -9.00
C THR A 203 4.90 -15.43 -8.71
N TRP A 204 6.18 -15.23 -8.48
CA TRP A 204 6.74 -13.94 -8.09
C TRP A 204 6.70 -12.91 -9.21
N LEU A 205 6.69 -11.63 -8.81
CA LEU A 205 6.77 -10.48 -9.71
C LEU A 205 8.16 -9.86 -9.57
N TRP A 206 8.84 -9.62 -10.70
CA TRP A 206 10.20 -9.10 -10.73
C TRP A 206 10.19 -7.68 -11.28
N GLU A 207 10.47 -6.72 -10.44
CA GLU A 207 10.41 -5.30 -10.72
C GLU A 207 11.80 -4.69 -10.70
N LEU A 208 12.11 -3.87 -11.70
CA LEU A 208 13.37 -3.13 -11.70
C LEU A 208 13.23 -1.80 -10.99
N TRP A 209 13.99 -1.63 -9.90
CA TRP A 209 14.20 -0.37 -9.21
C TRP A 209 13.00 0.13 -8.40
N ASN A 210 13.17 1.36 -7.85
CA ASN A 210 12.14 2.14 -7.16
C ASN A 210 12.31 3.62 -7.46
N GLU A 211 11.23 4.31 -7.83
CA GLU A 211 11.16 5.76 -8.06
C GLU A 211 12.31 6.33 -8.92
N PRO A 212 12.57 5.76 -10.13
CA PRO A 212 13.69 6.20 -10.96
C PRO A 212 13.51 7.59 -11.59
N ASP A 213 12.37 8.22 -11.40
CA ASP A 213 12.04 9.58 -11.82
C ASP A 213 12.49 10.65 -10.81
N ILE A 214 13.02 10.25 -9.65
CA ILE A 214 13.58 11.14 -8.62
C ILE A 214 15.01 10.73 -8.23
N ASP A 215 15.53 11.27 -7.13
CA ASP A 215 16.92 11.05 -6.67
C ASP A 215 17.30 9.60 -6.32
N TYR A 216 16.35 8.68 -6.31
CA TYR A 216 16.64 7.24 -6.19
C TYR A 216 17.35 6.68 -7.44
N TRP A 217 17.25 7.37 -8.57
CA TRP A 217 18.03 7.09 -9.77
C TRP A 217 18.82 8.32 -10.21
N ARG A 218 20.15 8.20 -10.27
CA ARG A 218 21.08 9.28 -10.62
C ARG A 218 21.66 9.10 -12.02
N GLY A 219 21.00 8.30 -12.83
CA GLY A 219 21.27 8.12 -14.25
C GLY A 219 20.25 8.83 -15.14
N THR A 220 20.36 8.65 -16.43
CA THR A 220 19.38 9.11 -17.43
C THR A 220 18.29 8.06 -17.64
N LEU A 221 17.20 8.44 -18.30
CA LEU A 221 16.16 7.49 -18.74
C LEU A 221 16.73 6.43 -19.70
N ASP A 222 17.63 6.82 -20.61
CA ASP A 222 18.25 5.87 -21.53
C ASP A 222 19.08 4.82 -20.77
N GLN A 223 19.85 5.22 -19.76
CA GLN A 223 20.59 4.29 -18.90
C GLN A 223 19.66 3.37 -18.11
N TYR A 224 18.51 3.88 -17.63
CA TYR A 224 17.50 3.05 -16.97
C TYR A 224 16.93 2.00 -17.95
N ASN A 225 16.57 2.44 -19.15
CA ASN A 225 16.04 1.56 -20.19
C ASN A 225 17.04 0.45 -20.60
N GLU A 226 18.33 0.79 -20.73
CA GLU A 226 19.38 -0.18 -20.98
C GLU A 226 19.57 -1.17 -19.82
N LEU A 227 19.48 -0.67 -18.57
CA LEU A 227 19.52 -1.51 -17.38
C LEU A 227 18.32 -2.45 -17.32
N TYR A 228 17.12 -1.97 -17.69
CA TYR A 228 15.90 -2.78 -17.79
C TYR A 228 16.11 -3.94 -18.78
N THR A 229 16.58 -3.65 -19.99
CA THR A 229 16.88 -4.68 -21.00
C THR A 229 17.86 -5.72 -20.46
N ALA A 230 18.98 -5.30 -19.85
CA ALA A 230 19.96 -6.21 -19.28
C ALA A 230 19.37 -7.08 -18.15
N THR A 231 18.52 -6.48 -17.31
CA THR A 231 17.84 -7.15 -16.20
C THR A 231 16.87 -8.22 -16.71
N VAL A 232 15.97 -7.85 -17.62
CA VAL A 232 14.97 -8.77 -18.18
C VAL A 232 15.61 -9.93 -18.91
N GLN A 233 16.63 -9.68 -19.73
CA GLN A 233 17.38 -10.74 -20.41
C GLN A 233 18.05 -11.69 -19.42
N ALA A 234 18.61 -11.17 -18.32
CA ALA A 234 19.24 -11.99 -17.29
C ALA A 234 18.23 -12.87 -16.53
N ILE A 235 17.04 -12.35 -16.21
CA ILE A 235 15.95 -13.11 -15.59
C ILE A 235 15.45 -14.20 -16.54
N ARG A 236 15.06 -13.82 -17.76
CA ARG A 236 14.46 -14.73 -18.76
C ARG A 236 15.43 -15.81 -19.24
N ALA A 237 16.74 -15.56 -19.19
CA ALA A 237 17.74 -16.59 -19.48
C ALA A 237 17.76 -17.72 -18.44
N VAL A 238 17.30 -17.46 -17.21
CA VAL A 238 17.24 -18.44 -16.12
C VAL A 238 15.82 -18.98 -15.94
N LEU A 239 14.82 -18.10 -15.97
CA LEU A 239 13.40 -18.41 -15.79
C LEU A 239 12.58 -17.77 -16.93
N PRO A 240 12.41 -18.46 -18.08
CA PRO A 240 11.74 -17.90 -19.26
C PRO A 240 10.30 -17.41 -19.01
N GLU A 241 9.62 -17.99 -18.03
CA GLU A 241 8.22 -17.67 -17.67
C GLU A 241 8.13 -16.64 -16.53
N ALA A 242 9.25 -16.06 -16.08
CA ALA A 242 9.23 -15.03 -15.04
C ALA A 242 8.37 -13.83 -15.45
N LYS A 243 7.61 -13.27 -14.53
CA LYS A 243 6.85 -12.05 -14.74
C LYS A 243 7.73 -10.85 -14.40
N VAL A 244 8.01 -10.01 -15.39
CA VAL A 244 8.91 -8.86 -15.25
C VAL A 244 8.18 -7.54 -15.50
N GLY A 245 8.54 -6.48 -14.79
CA GLY A 245 7.86 -5.20 -14.92
C GLY A 245 8.60 -4.03 -14.27
N GLY A 246 7.89 -2.96 -14.10
CA GLY A 246 8.32 -1.66 -13.57
C GLY A 246 7.58 -0.52 -14.27
N PRO A 247 8.06 0.73 -14.19
CA PRO A 247 9.29 1.21 -13.56
C PRO A 247 9.12 1.74 -12.13
N ALA A 248 7.99 1.53 -11.45
CA ALA A 248 7.74 1.99 -10.08
C ALA A 248 7.96 3.51 -9.89
N VAL A 249 7.48 4.31 -10.83
CA VAL A 249 7.64 5.78 -10.77
C VAL A 249 6.75 6.43 -9.73
N THR A 250 7.17 7.58 -9.20
CA THR A 250 6.33 8.39 -8.31
C THR A 250 5.06 8.89 -9.01
N SER A 251 4.11 9.42 -8.26
CA SER A 251 2.93 10.12 -8.83
C SER A 251 3.30 11.30 -9.74
N GLY A 252 4.53 11.80 -9.67
CA GLY A 252 5.11 12.81 -10.58
C GLY A 252 5.74 12.24 -11.85
N GLY A 253 5.87 10.90 -11.97
CA GLY A 253 6.69 10.22 -12.97
C GLY A 253 6.03 9.92 -14.32
N LEU A 254 4.88 10.49 -14.67
CA LEU A 254 4.14 10.18 -15.91
C LEU A 254 4.98 10.32 -17.18
N ASN A 255 5.89 11.32 -17.25
CA ASN A 255 6.78 11.49 -18.39
C ASN A 255 7.89 10.43 -18.45
N PHE A 256 8.40 10.00 -17.29
CA PHE A 256 9.36 8.91 -17.21
C PHE A 256 8.70 7.61 -17.67
N LEU A 257 7.50 7.31 -17.16
CA LEU A 257 6.71 6.15 -17.58
C LEU A 257 6.49 6.18 -19.10
N ARG A 258 6.05 7.31 -19.67
CA ARG A 258 5.87 7.45 -21.12
C ARG A 258 7.13 7.08 -21.90
N GLY A 259 8.29 7.60 -21.49
CA GLY A 259 9.56 7.31 -22.15
C GLY A 259 9.98 5.85 -22.01
N PHE A 260 9.68 5.23 -20.87
CA PHE A 260 9.90 3.79 -20.65
C PHE A 260 8.99 2.93 -21.55
N LEU A 261 7.68 3.24 -21.61
CA LEU A 261 6.72 2.52 -22.47
C LEU A 261 7.05 2.71 -23.96
N ASP A 262 7.48 3.92 -24.37
CA ASP A 262 7.96 4.19 -25.71
C ASP A 262 9.18 3.33 -26.08
N TYR A 263 10.11 3.15 -25.14
CA TYR A 263 11.30 2.34 -25.35
C TYR A 263 10.96 0.85 -25.47
N THR A 264 10.24 0.30 -24.51
CA THR A 264 9.87 -1.12 -24.45
C THR A 264 8.99 -1.52 -25.64
N SER A 265 8.01 -0.69 -26.01
CA SER A 265 7.12 -0.93 -27.13
C SER A 265 7.86 -0.95 -28.49
N ARG A 266 8.82 -0.03 -28.72
CA ARG A 266 9.59 0.02 -29.98
C ARG A 266 10.54 -1.14 -30.14
N ARG A 267 10.98 -1.76 -29.07
CA ARG A 267 11.99 -2.83 -29.05
C ARG A 267 11.39 -4.22 -28.82
N ASP A 268 10.09 -4.28 -28.57
CA ASP A 268 9.39 -5.50 -28.17
C ASP A 268 10.07 -6.15 -26.94
N GLU A 269 10.48 -5.28 -25.97
CA GLU A 269 11.08 -5.75 -24.72
C GLU A 269 9.99 -6.40 -23.85
N PRO A 270 10.27 -7.54 -23.21
CA PRO A 270 9.29 -8.18 -22.35
C PRO A 270 8.85 -7.26 -21.21
N LEU A 271 7.53 -7.12 -21.05
CA LEU A 271 6.90 -6.36 -19.98
C LEU A 271 5.58 -7.08 -19.65
N ASP A 272 5.44 -7.61 -18.43
CA ASP A 272 4.30 -8.42 -18.01
C ASP A 272 3.37 -7.67 -17.05
N PHE A 273 3.86 -6.60 -16.42
CA PHE A 273 3.08 -5.67 -15.60
C PHE A 273 3.73 -4.28 -15.63
N ILE A 274 2.94 -3.27 -15.30
CA ILE A 274 3.41 -1.89 -15.18
C ILE A 274 3.17 -1.42 -13.76
N SER A 275 4.16 -0.72 -13.17
CA SER A 275 4.05 -0.23 -11.80
C SER A 275 4.30 1.26 -11.68
N TYR A 276 3.62 1.87 -10.70
CA TYR A 276 3.78 3.27 -10.31
C TYR A 276 3.18 3.52 -8.91
N HIS A 277 3.50 4.67 -8.32
CA HIS A 277 3.02 5.07 -7.01
C HIS A 277 1.91 6.11 -7.07
N THR A 278 1.04 6.12 -6.08
CA THR A 278 0.15 7.23 -5.80
C THR A 278 0.09 7.53 -4.30
N LYS A 279 0.07 8.81 -3.96
CA LYS A 279 0.02 9.29 -2.58
C LYS A 279 -1.11 10.30 -2.42
N GLY A 280 -1.87 10.19 -1.33
CA GLY A 280 -2.99 11.10 -1.05
C GLY A 280 -2.54 12.53 -0.73
N CYS A 281 -1.35 12.70 -0.16
CA CYS A 281 -0.79 14.01 0.14
C CYS A 281 0.69 13.96 0.49
N HIS A 282 1.28 15.17 0.52
CA HIS A 282 2.57 15.44 1.16
C HIS A 282 2.37 16.51 2.24
N PHE A 283 2.58 16.17 3.50
CA PHE A 283 2.54 17.16 4.58
C PHE A 283 3.90 17.86 4.73
N PRO A 284 3.91 19.13 5.15
CA PRO A 284 5.16 19.81 5.50
C PRO A 284 5.90 19.04 6.60
N THR A 285 7.13 18.63 6.36
CA THR A 285 7.91 17.76 7.25
C THR A 285 8.76 18.48 8.28
N ARG A 286 8.84 19.83 8.21
CA ARG A 286 9.75 20.62 9.03
C ARG A 286 9.10 21.41 10.16
N ASP A 287 7.83 21.27 10.39
CA ASP A 287 7.18 21.86 11.55
C ASP A 287 7.35 20.96 12.78
N TYR A 288 8.61 20.88 13.28
CA TYR A 288 8.93 20.24 14.57
C TYR A 288 8.24 21.01 15.72
N LYS A 289 6.93 21.01 15.71
CA LYS A 289 6.17 21.57 16.82
C LYS A 289 5.90 20.48 17.84
N PRO A 290 5.92 20.81 19.14
CA PRO A 290 5.46 19.86 20.15
C PRO A 290 4.08 19.33 19.79
N PHE A 291 3.84 18.04 20.01
CA PHE A 291 2.56 17.39 19.71
C PHE A 291 1.35 18.13 20.29
N ALA A 292 1.54 18.84 21.42
CA ALA A 292 0.50 19.62 22.08
C ALA A 292 0.07 20.89 21.30
N GLU A 293 0.92 21.36 20.35
CA GLU A 293 0.59 22.54 19.55
C GLU A 293 -0.13 22.12 18.26
N PRO A 294 -1.24 22.78 17.89
CA PRO A 294 -1.88 22.52 16.60
C PRO A 294 -0.92 22.90 15.46
N PRO A 295 -0.94 22.18 14.34
CA PRO A 295 -0.20 22.59 13.14
C PRO A 295 -0.72 23.93 12.64
N ALA A 296 0.10 24.64 11.86
CA ALA A 296 -0.28 25.94 11.27
C ALA A 296 -1.52 25.81 10.37
N GLU A 297 -1.63 24.66 9.67
CA GLU A 297 -2.78 24.31 8.84
C GLU A 297 -3.24 22.90 9.19
N LEU A 298 -4.55 22.71 9.29
CA LEU A 298 -5.19 21.40 9.46
C LEU A 298 -5.42 20.80 8.08
N LEU A 299 -4.64 19.78 7.76
CA LEU A 299 -4.59 19.15 6.45
C LEU A 299 -4.95 17.67 6.53
N SER A 300 -5.47 17.12 5.43
CA SER A 300 -5.86 15.72 5.33
C SER A 300 -5.42 15.09 4.01
N PRO A 301 -5.24 13.77 3.94
CA PRO A 301 -5.03 13.09 2.67
C PRO A 301 -6.29 13.13 1.80
N SER A 302 -6.11 13.08 0.48
CA SER A 302 -7.20 13.06 -0.51
C SER A 302 -7.23 11.75 -1.28
N SER A 303 -8.30 10.97 -1.11
CA SER A 303 -8.57 9.78 -1.93
C SER A 303 -8.89 10.17 -3.37
N THR A 304 -9.56 11.30 -3.56
CA THR A 304 -9.88 11.85 -4.89
C THR A 304 -8.63 12.11 -5.71
N LYS A 305 -7.58 12.70 -5.07
CA LYS A 305 -6.30 12.94 -5.73
C LYS A 305 -5.63 11.63 -6.16
N MET A 306 -5.67 10.60 -5.31
CA MET A 306 -5.11 9.29 -5.65
C MET A 306 -5.82 8.70 -6.87
N LEU A 307 -7.14 8.74 -6.88
CA LEU A 307 -7.95 8.24 -8.01
C LEU A 307 -7.73 9.07 -9.29
N TYR A 308 -7.52 10.37 -9.17
CA TYR A 308 -7.15 11.22 -10.29
C TYR A 308 -5.80 10.79 -10.90
N ASP A 309 -4.78 10.58 -10.08
CA ASP A 309 -3.48 10.08 -10.53
C ASP A 309 -3.62 8.72 -11.23
N LEU A 310 -4.31 7.78 -10.58
CA LEU A 310 -4.58 6.45 -11.14
C LEU A 310 -5.21 6.53 -12.53
N ARG A 311 -6.22 7.35 -12.69
CA ARG A 311 -6.90 7.55 -13.98
C ARG A 311 -5.94 8.07 -15.05
N GLU A 312 -5.11 9.07 -14.72
CA GLU A 312 -4.17 9.65 -15.69
C GLU A 312 -3.08 8.65 -16.10
N PHE A 313 -2.54 7.87 -15.15
CA PHE A 313 -1.59 6.80 -15.44
C PHE A 313 -2.23 5.68 -16.28
N ASN A 314 -3.41 5.22 -15.90
CA ASN A 314 -4.11 4.15 -16.61
C ASN A 314 -4.51 4.56 -18.04
N ARG A 315 -4.90 5.82 -18.26
CA ARG A 315 -5.15 6.37 -19.60
C ARG A 315 -3.88 6.42 -20.44
N LEU A 316 -2.75 6.80 -19.86
CA LEU A 316 -1.45 6.74 -20.55
C LEU A 316 -1.14 5.30 -20.97
N ILE A 317 -1.21 4.34 -20.03
CA ILE A 317 -0.94 2.92 -20.30
C ILE A 317 -1.90 2.39 -21.37
N GLY A 318 -3.19 2.67 -21.23
CA GLY A 318 -4.23 2.26 -22.18
C GLY A 318 -4.08 2.85 -23.59
N SER A 319 -3.29 3.91 -23.77
CA SER A 319 -2.98 4.48 -25.09
C SER A 319 -2.00 3.62 -25.90
N TYR A 320 -1.34 2.63 -25.26
CA TYR A 320 -0.48 1.67 -25.94
C TYR A 320 -1.22 0.35 -26.15
N ASP A 321 -1.49 -0.02 -27.41
CA ASP A 321 -2.22 -1.26 -27.74
C ASP A 321 -1.54 -2.52 -27.15
N ALA A 322 -0.22 -2.53 -27.05
CA ALA A 322 0.55 -3.64 -26.49
C ALA A 322 0.39 -3.78 -24.96
N TYR A 323 -0.04 -2.73 -24.24
CA TYR A 323 0.03 -2.67 -22.79
C TYR A 323 -1.32 -2.46 -22.09
N ARG A 324 -2.39 -2.17 -22.85
CA ARG A 324 -3.70 -1.87 -22.27
C ARG A 324 -4.33 -2.98 -21.44
N GLU A 325 -3.95 -4.23 -21.70
CA GLU A 325 -4.43 -5.41 -21.00
C GLU A 325 -3.45 -5.92 -19.92
N LEU A 326 -2.28 -5.27 -19.77
CA LEU A 326 -1.33 -5.66 -18.74
C LEU A 326 -1.85 -5.27 -17.36
N PRO A 327 -1.59 -6.11 -16.34
CA PRO A 327 -1.91 -5.74 -14.97
C PRO A 327 -1.08 -4.54 -14.53
N VAL A 328 -1.73 -3.62 -13.85
CA VAL A 328 -1.11 -2.46 -13.21
C VAL A 328 -0.93 -2.77 -11.72
N ILE A 329 0.25 -2.48 -11.22
CA ILE A 329 0.56 -2.57 -9.79
C ILE A 329 0.83 -1.18 -9.27
N VAL A 330 -0.04 -0.70 -8.39
CA VAL A 330 0.23 0.52 -7.63
C VAL A 330 1.03 0.09 -6.40
N ASP A 331 2.32 -0.02 -6.58
CA ASP A 331 3.24 -0.69 -5.66
C ASP A 331 3.64 0.14 -4.43
N GLU A 332 3.18 1.41 -4.38
CA GLU A 332 2.99 2.20 -3.17
C GLU A 332 1.70 3.02 -3.29
N CYS A 333 0.65 2.60 -2.58
CA CYS A 333 -0.68 3.18 -2.64
C CYS A 333 -1.11 3.67 -1.25
N ASP A 334 -0.70 4.91 -0.90
CA ASP A 334 -0.81 5.40 0.47
C ASP A 334 -1.44 6.77 0.60
N ALA A 335 -2.08 6.98 1.76
CA ALA A 335 -2.70 8.25 2.10
C ALA A 335 -1.71 9.42 2.20
N ALA A 336 -0.43 9.18 2.56
CA ALA A 336 0.58 10.24 2.69
C ALA A 336 2.01 9.75 2.41
N VAL A 337 2.90 10.67 2.07
CA VAL A 337 4.37 10.57 2.02
C VAL A 337 4.91 11.15 3.35
N PRO A 338 6.06 10.75 3.85
CA PRO A 338 6.78 9.50 3.87
C PRO A 338 6.28 8.49 4.93
N ALA A 339 6.79 7.25 4.90
CA ALA A 339 6.36 6.18 5.80
C ALA A 339 6.76 6.41 7.27
N HIS A 340 7.98 6.87 7.50
CA HIS A 340 8.61 6.97 8.83
C HIS A 340 8.28 8.26 9.60
N PHE A 341 7.50 9.18 9.03
CA PHE A 341 7.05 10.37 9.74
C PHE A 341 5.73 10.11 10.47
N GLY A 342 5.64 10.68 11.67
CA GLY A 342 4.50 10.54 12.54
C GLY A 342 3.98 11.88 13.05
N HIS A 343 3.09 11.82 14.01
CA HIS A 343 2.45 13.02 14.56
C HIS A 343 3.40 13.93 15.35
N TYR A 344 4.57 13.45 15.75
CA TYR A 344 5.61 14.27 16.39
C TYR A 344 6.41 15.09 15.38
N ASP A 345 6.43 14.68 14.11
CA ASP A 345 7.01 15.44 13.01
C ASP A 345 6.03 16.49 12.48
N ASN A 346 4.78 16.06 12.27
CA ASN A 346 3.67 16.92 11.93
C ASN A 346 2.35 16.26 12.38
N ARG A 347 1.56 16.97 13.17
CA ARG A 347 0.31 16.46 13.75
C ARG A 347 -0.71 15.99 12.69
N ASN A 348 -0.61 16.46 11.45
CA ASN A 348 -1.43 15.98 10.36
C ASN A 348 -1.22 14.50 10.03
N TYR A 349 -0.12 13.86 10.49
CA TYR A 349 0.08 12.41 10.39
C TYR A 349 -0.71 11.61 11.43
N SER A 350 -1.42 12.25 12.37
CA SER A 350 -2.15 11.56 13.45
C SER A 350 -3.21 10.59 12.94
N PHE A 351 -3.77 10.81 11.75
CA PHE A 351 -4.75 9.92 11.13
C PHE A 351 -4.25 8.48 10.99
N GLN A 352 -2.93 8.27 10.90
CA GLN A 352 -2.32 6.95 10.77
C GLN A 352 -2.49 6.06 12.02
N ASN A 353 -2.94 6.64 13.14
CA ASN A 353 -3.26 5.90 14.37
C ASN A 353 -4.76 5.65 14.55
N THR A 354 -5.61 6.42 13.89
CA THR A 354 -7.05 6.50 14.15
C THR A 354 -7.87 5.60 13.23
N GLU A 355 -9.17 5.54 13.45
CA GLU A 355 -10.17 4.90 12.59
C GLU A 355 -10.28 5.53 11.20
N TYR A 356 -9.79 6.76 11.02
CA TYR A 356 -9.81 7.44 9.73
C TYR A 356 -9.09 6.63 8.64
N TYR A 357 -7.89 6.11 8.94
CA TYR A 357 -7.07 5.44 7.94
C TYR A 357 -7.66 4.10 7.44
N PRO A 358 -8.13 3.18 8.30
CA PRO A 358 -8.81 1.98 7.81
C PRO A 358 -10.05 2.27 6.98
N VAL A 359 -10.83 3.29 7.33
CA VAL A 359 -12.03 3.67 6.55
C VAL A 359 -11.64 4.28 5.21
N PHE A 360 -10.64 5.17 5.20
CA PHE A 360 -10.03 5.69 3.97
C PHE A 360 -9.58 4.55 3.04
N GLN A 361 -8.89 3.54 3.60
CA GLN A 361 -8.38 2.41 2.83
C GLN A 361 -9.51 1.56 2.24
N ALA A 362 -10.54 1.23 3.01
CA ALA A 362 -11.71 0.48 2.52
C ALA A 362 -12.42 1.21 1.37
N LYS A 363 -12.68 2.50 1.53
CA LYS A 363 -13.21 3.39 0.49
C LYS A 363 -12.34 3.37 -0.76
N LEU A 364 -11.03 3.59 -0.60
CA LEU A 364 -10.09 3.66 -1.71
C LEU A 364 -10.10 2.38 -2.54
N MET A 365 -10.08 1.21 -1.90
CA MET A 365 -10.10 -0.08 -2.60
C MET A 365 -11.35 -0.24 -3.48
N LYS A 366 -12.54 0.08 -2.96
CA LYS A 366 -13.78 0.04 -3.74
C LYS A 366 -13.73 1.01 -4.93
N LYS A 367 -13.31 2.25 -4.71
CA LYS A 367 -13.23 3.26 -5.77
C LYS A 367 -12.21 2.90 -6.86
N ILE A 368 -11.10 2.23 -6.51
CA ILE A 368 -10.15 1.67 -7.50
C ILE A 368 -10.83 0.56 -8.32
N LEU A 369 -11.58 -0.33 -7.69
CA LEU A 369 -12.34 -1.36 -8.41
C LEU A 369 -13.40 -0.78 -9.36
N ASP A 370 -14.03 0.33 -8.96
CA ASP A 370 -14.96 1.05 -9.84
C ASP A 370 -14.23 1.72 -11.01
N LEU A 371 -13.05 2.29 -10.76
CA LEU A 371 -12.21 2.88 -11.79
C LEU A 371 -11.75 1.82 -12.79
N ASN A 372 -11.38 0.62 -12.32
CA ASN A 372 -11.04 -0.52 -13.18
C ASN A 372 -12.17 -0.90 -14.15
N ALA A 373 -13.42 -0.69 -13.77
CA ALA A 373 -14.56 -0.98 -14.65
C ALA A 373 -14.75 0.06 -15.78
N THR A 374 -14.10 1.22 -15.67
CA THR A 374 -14.31 2.36 -16.59
C THR A 374 -13.06 2.76 -17.38
N GLU A 375 -11.87 2.44 -16.88
CA GLU A 375 -10.60 2.81 -17.51
C GLU A 375 -9.92 1.60 -18.20
N PRO A 376 -9.09 1.84 -19.24
CA PRO A 376 -8.58 0.76 -20.09
C PRO A 376 -7.55 -0.14 -19.41
N ALA A 377 -6.73 0.38 -18.50
CA ALA A 377 -5.74 -0.40 -17.75
C ALA A 377 -6.29 -0.68 -16.35
N GLN A 378 -6.04 -1.89 -15.83
CA GLN A 378 -6.66 -2.35 -14.60
C GLN A 378 -5.62 -2.53 -13.49
N VAL A 379 -5.86 -1.90 -12.35
CA VAL A 379 -5.07 -2.11 -11.13
C VAL A 379 -5.33 -3.53 -10.62
N ALA A 380 -4.29 -4.36 -10.64
CA ALA A 380 -4.31 -5.72 -10.11
C ALA A 380 -3.95 -5.74 -8.63
N TYR A 381 -3.04 -4.85 -8.20
CA TYR A 381 -2.65 -4.69 -6.80
C TYR A 381 -2.47 -3.22 -6.44
N ALA A 382 -2.99 -2.85 -5.28
CA ALA A 382 -2.84 -1.55 -4.63
C ALA A 382 -2.10 -1.77 -3.29
N THR A 383 -0.77 -1.73 -3.36
CA THR A 383 0.14 -2.12 -2.29
C THR A 383 0.14 -1.08 -1.17
N SER A 384 -0.25 -1.46 0.03
CA SER A 384 -0.03 -0.62 1.21
C SER A 384 1.46 -0.58 1.54
N TRP A 385 2.03 0.63 1.59
CA TRP A 385 3.42 0.81 2.00
C TRP A 385 3.50 0.93 3.51
N SER A 386 3.27 -0.19 4.21
CA SER A 386 3.14 -0.24 5.67
C SER A 386 3.68 -1.57 6.19
N PHE A 387 4.44 -1.51 7.29
CA PHE A 387 4.90 -2.69 8.01
C PHE A 387 4.92 -2.41 9.51
N TYR A 388 6.10 -2.20 10.10
CA TYR A 388 6.29 -1.72 11.47
C TYR A 388 7.65 -1.03 11.59
N PHE A 389 7.86 -0.29 12.67
CA PHE A 389 9.12 0.37 12.96
C PHE A 389 9.64 -0.11 14.34
N GLU A 390 10.90 -0.57 14.38
CA GLU A 390 11.55 -0.90 15.65
C GLU A 390 11.86 0.37 16.45
N ALA A 391 11.76 0.27 17.77
CA ALA A 391 12.06 1.35 18.71
C ALA A 391 11.25 2.65 18.55
N GLU A 392 10.12 2.62 17.83
CA GLU A 392 9.19 3.75 17.82
C GLU A 392 8.47 3.92 19.16
N ARG A 393 7.91 5.10 19.39
CA ARG A 393 7.02 5.38 20.52
C ARG A 393 5.66 4.74 20.31
N TYR A 394 4.92 4.51 21.42
CA TYR A 394 3.53 4.08 21.28
C TYR A 394 2.74 5.10 20.50
N PHE A 395 2.10 4.63 19.44
CA PHE A 395 1.31 5.41 18.51
C PHE A 395 2.06 6.65 17.98
N GLU A 396 3.30 6.45 17.57
CA GLU A 396 4.14 7.46 16.89
C GLU A 396 3.40 8.12 15.72
N GLY A 397 2.51 7.38 15.08
CA GLY A 397 1.76 7.86 13.92
C GLY A 397 2.51 7.70 12.61
N THR A 398 3.53 6.85 12.58
CA THR A 398 4.17 6.39 11.35
C THR A 398 3.21 5.54 10.52
N ARG A 399 3.50 5.37 9.23
CA ARG A 399 2.69 4.51 8.35
C ARG A 399 3.08 3.05 8.57
N SER A 400 2.39 2.41 9.51
CA SER A 400 2.67 1.05 9.96
C SER A 400 1.39 0.33 10.40
N PHE A 401 1.40 -1.00 10.36
CA PHE A 401 0.32 -1.84 10.91
C PHE A 401 0.40 -2.02 12.42
N LEU A 402 1.61 -1.93 12.96
CA LEU A 402 1.87 -2.06 14.38
C LEU A 402 2.46 -0.77 14.94
N THR A 403 2.26 -0.55 16.23
CA THR A 403 3.00 0.43 17.01
C THR A 403 3.87 -0.27 18.06
N ALA A 404 4.58 0.48 18.89
CA ALA A 404 5.42 -0.04 19.94
C ALA A 404 4.74 -1.15 20.76
N GLY A 405 5.52 -2.09 21.27
CA GLY A 405 5.00 -3.24 22.01
C GLY A 405 4.24 -4.26 21.14
N GLY A 406 4.27 -4.12 19.81
CA GLY A 406 3.55 -4.97 18.88
C GLY A 406 2.03 -4.85 19.04
N VAL A 407 1.54 -3.66 19.37
CA VAL A 407 0.10 -3.34 19.39
C VAL A 407 -0.35 -3.07 17.96
N GLU A 408 -1.42 -3.73 17.54
CA GLU A 408 -1.99 -3.55 16.22
C GLU A 408 -2.74 -2.21 16.12
N LYS A 409 -2.50 -1.49 15.04
CA LYS A 409 -3.23 -0.26 14.73
C LYS A 409 -4.53 -0.56 13.98
N PRO A 410 -5.52 0.34 14.03
CA PRO A 410 -6.82 0.12 13.37
C PRO A 410 -6.72 -0.23 11.88
N LEU A 411 -5.67 0.24 11.18
CA LEU A 411 -5.44 -0.05 9.77
C LEU A 411 -5.46 -1.56 9.47
N LEU A 412 -4.91 -2.40 10.34
CA LEU A 412 -4.87 -3.85 10.14
C LEU A 412 -6.29 -4.46 10.11
N ASN A 413 -7.25 -3.83 10.80
CA ASN A 413 -8.64 -4.29 10.82
C ASN A 413 -9.38 -4.01 9.50
N ALA A 414 -8.96 -3.00 8.70
CA ALA A 414 -9.48 -2.84 7.34
C ALA A 414 -9.14 -4.07 6.47
N TYR A 415 -7.91 -4.57 6.55
CA TYR A 415 -7.50 -5.76 5.81
C TYR A 415 -8.22 -7.03 6.28
N ARG A 416 -8.50 -7.14 7.59
CA ARG A 416 -9.37 -8.21 8.13
C ARG A 416 -10.79 -8.13 7.57
N MET A 417 -11.41 -6.94 7.53
CA MET A 417 -12.73 -6.76 6.92
C MET A 417 -12.73 -7.12 5.44
N LEU A 418 -11.74 -6.64 4.69
CA LEU A 418 -11.60 -6.93 3.26
C LEU A 418 -11.38 -8.43 2.99
N SER A 419 -10.67 -9.14 3.88
CA SER A 419 -10.45 -10.59 3.75
C SER A 419 -11.72 -11.42 3.94
N LEU A 420 -12.71 -10.88 4.66
CA LEU A 420 -14.01 -11.52 4.90
C LEU A 420 -14.99 -11.36 3.72
N LEU A 421 -14.66 -10.59 2.71
CA LEU A 421 -15.46 -10.49 1.49
C LEU A 421 -15.34 -11.79 0.67
N GLY A 422 -16.46 -12.21 0.08
CA GLY A 422 -16.53 -13.37 -0.82
C GLY A 422 -15.91 -13.11 -2.20
N PRO A 423 -15.75 -14.16 -3.02
CA PRO A 423 -15.14 -14.06 -4.35
C PRO A 423 -16.01 -13.39 -5.42
N ASP A 424 -17.33 -13.36 -5.26
CA ASP A 424 -18.25 -12.77 -6.23
C ASP A 424 -18.64 -11.35 -5.81
N ARG A 425 -18.36 -10.33 -6.63
CA ARG A 425 -18.82 -8.96 -6.39
C ARG A 425 -20.29 -8.84 -6.73
N LEU A 426 -21.10 -8.30 -5.81
CA LEU A 426 -22.52 -8.06 -6.00
C LEU A 426 -22.80 -6.63 -6.47
N HIS A 427 -23.90 -6.46 -7.24
CA HIS A 427 -24.41 -5.14 -7.57
C HIS A 427 -24.82 -4.41 -6.28
N THR A 428 -24.22 -3.20 -6.11
CA THR A 428 -24.40 -2.40 -4.89
C THR A 428 -24.50 -0.93 -5.28
N THR A 429 -25.51 -0.23 -4.75
CA THR A 429 -25.71 1.20 -4.94
C THR A 429 -25.92 1.90 -3.61
N SER A 430 -25.57 3.18 -3.54
CA SER A 430 -25.88 4.06 -2.41
C SER A 430 -26.31 5.43 -2.94
N ASP A 431 -27.37 5.99 -2.36
CA ASP A 431 -27.89 7.32 -2.73
C ASP A 431 -27.01 8.46 -2.18
N ALA A 432 -26.04 8.15 -1.33
CA ALA A 432 -25.10 9.11 -0.73
C ALA A 432 -23.66 8.91 -1.21
N ALA A 433 -23.38 7.96 -2.12
CA ALA A 433 -22.07 7.79 -2.74
C ALA A 433 -21.78 8.87 -3.77
N TRP A 434 -20.51 9.07 -4.09
CA TRP A 434 -20.10 9.71 -5.33
C TRP A 434 -19.46 8.68 -6.25
N GLU A 435 -19.69 8.86 -7.54
CA GLU A 435 -19.23 7.94 -8.56
C GLU A 435 -17.88 8.35 -9.14
N VAL A 436 -17.03 7.38 -9.53
CA VAL A 436 -15.72 7.67 -10.13
C VAL A 436 -15.81 8.50 -11.42
N GLY A 437 -16.94 8.48 -12.11
CA GLY A 437 -17.23 9.36 -13.25
C GLY A 437 -17.25 10.85 -12.87
N GLU A 438 -17.55 11.20 -11.62
CA GLU A 438 -17.52 12.59 -11.13
C GLU A 438 -16.10 13.16 -11.05
N LEU A 439 -15.06 12.30 -11.13
CA LEU A 439 -13.67 12.74 -11.24
C LEU A 439 -13.40 13.49 -12.56
N GLU A 440 -14.26 13.36 -13.57
CA GLU A 440 -14.09 14.04 -14.83
C GLU A 440 -14.23 15.56 -14.63
N GLY A 441 -13.23 16.30 -15.08
CA GLY A 441 -13.19 17.75 -14.88
C GLY A 441 -12.73 18.23 -13.51
N THR A 442 -12.38 17.33 -12.58
CA THR A 442 -11.75 17.71 -11.31
C THR A 442 -10.23 17.85 -11.48
N ASP A 443 -9.60 18.58 -10.56
CA ASP A 443 -8.14 18.73 -10.44
C ASP A 443 -7.56 17.83 -9.31
N GLY A 444 -8.34 16.86 -8.83
CA GLY A 444 -8.00 16.03 -7.69
C GLY A 444 -8.33 16.65 -6.33
N SER A 445 -9.11 17.73 -6.30
CA SER A 445 -9.64 18.26 -5.04
C SER A 445 -10.60 17.27 -4.39
N SER A 446 -10.68 17.33 -3.04
CA SER A 446 -11.49 16.38 -2.28
C SER A 446 -12.97 16.48 -2.62
N MET A 447 -13.60 15.32 -2.77
CA MET A 447 -15.03 15.19 -2.94
C MET A 447 -15.78 15.37 -1.61
N ARG A 448 -17.10 15.47 -1.69
CA ARG A 448 -18.00 15.55 -0.54
C ARG A 448 -17.91 14.32 0.37
N GLU A 449 -18.47 14.45 1.58
CA GLU A 449 -18.76 13.30 2.42
C GLU A 449 -19.62 12.27 1.66
N GLU A 450 -19.34 11.00 1.91
CA GLU A 450 -20.13 9.90 1.37
C GLU A 450 -20.48 8.84 2.41
N VAL A 451 -21.57 8.14 2.16
CA VAL A 451 -21.87 6.80 2.65
C VAL A 451 -21.93 5.88 1.45
N ASP A 452 -21.10 4.85 1.41
CA ASP A 452 -21.02 3.92 0.29
C ASP A 452 -20.73 2.51 0.80
N ALA A 453 -20.79 1.50 -0.09
CA ALA A 453 -20.55 0.11 0.28
C ALA A 453 -19.98 -0.71 -0.87
N ILE A 454 -19.36 -1.83 -0.51
CA ILE A 454 -19.05 -2.93 -1.41
C ILE A 454 -19.69 -4.20 -0.85
N ALA A 455 -20.34 -4.99 -1.70
CA ALA A 455 -20.92 -6.26 -1.30
C ALA A 455 -20.39 -7.42 -2.12
N SER A 456 -20.39 -8.59 -1.50
CA SER A 456 -19.89 -9.82 -2.10
C SER A 456 -20.67 -11.03 -1.65
N ARG A 457 -20.56 -12.13 -2.45
CA ARG A 457 -21.12 -13.43 -2.11
C ARG A 457 -20.03 -14.50 -2.11
N SER A 458 -20.12 -15.39 -1.15
CA SER A 458 -19.27 -16.59 -1.03
C SER A 458 -19.93 -17.83 -1.64
N ASP A 459 -19.15 -18.87 -1.90
CA ASP A 459 -19.62 -20.15 -2.49
C ASP A 459 -20.68 -20.86 -1.62
N ASP A 460 -20.65 -20.65 -0.31
CA ASP A 460 -21.63 -21.20 0.64
C ASP A 460 -22.95 -20.39 0.67
N GLY A 461 -23.06 -19.35 -0.13
CA GLY A 461 -24.21 -18.44 -0.19
C GLY A 461 -24.20 -17.32 0.84
N SER A 462 -23.15 -17.19 1.63
CA SER A 462 -22.99 -16.04 2.53
C SER A 462 -22.85 -14.74 1.75
N VAL A 463 -23.50 -13.66 2.25
CA VAL A 463 -23.41 -12.32 1.70
C VAL A 463 -22.74 -11.41 2.71
N ALA A 464 -21.68 -10.72 2.27
CA ALA A 464 -20.97 -9.72 3.05
C ALA A 464 -21.18 -8.32 2.46
N VAL A 465 -21.51 -7.33 3.30
CA VAL A 465 -21.70 -5.92 2.92
C VAL A 465 -20.81 -5.06 3.81
N LEU A 466 -19.73 -4.50 3.24
CA LEU A 466 -18.84 -3.55 3.90
C LEU A 466 -19.30 -2.13 3.54
N ALA A 467 -19.92 -1.45 4.47
CA ALA A 467 -20.40 -0.07 4.35
C ALA A 467 -19.53 0.87 5.16
N TRP A 468 -19.38 2.12 4.71
CA TRP A 468 -18.62 3.15 5.42
C TRP A 468 -19.29 4.52 5.30
N ARG A 469 -18.90 5.41 6.25
CA ARG A 469 -19.12 6.85 6.18
C ARG A 469 -17.77 7.55 6.26
N HIS A 470 -17.43 8.40 5.28
CA HIS A 470 -16.11 9.02 5.18
C HIS A 470 -16.15 10.37 4.44
N ILE A 471 -15.23 11.25 4.83
CA ILE A 471 -14.86 12.47 4.10
C ILE A 471 -13.33 12.60 4.12
N ASP A 472 -12.73 13.22 3.07
CA ASP A 472 -11.30 13.50 3.03
C ASP A 472 -10.91 14.70 3.94
N ASP A 473 -11.36 14.66 5.20
CA ASP A 473 -11.01 15.60 6.27
C ASP A 473 -10.92 14.86 7.61
N GLN A 474 -9.70 14.52 8.04
CA GLN A 474 -9.44 13.77 9.27
C GLN A 474 -9.90 14.50 10.56
N TYR A 475 -10.18 15.77 10.46
CA TYR A 475 -10.60 16.61 11.60
C TYR A 475 -12.13 16.78 11.70
N GLN A 476 -12.86 16.32 10.70
CA GLN A 476 -14.29 16.16 10.77
C GLN A 476 -14.62 14.82 11.42
N THR A 477 -14.67 14.83 12.73
CA THR A 477 -15.18 13.74 13.54
C THR A 477 -16.39 14.26 14.28
N GLY A 478 -17.49 13.53 14.32
CA GLY A 478 -18.69 14.02 14.93
C GLY A 478 -19.38 12.97 15.78
N ASP A 479 -20.04 13.43 16.86
CA ASP A 479 -20.94 12.60 17.67
C ASP A 479 -22.27 12.35 16.94
N ASP A 480 -22.52 13.00 15.79
CA ASP A 480 -23.70 12.80 14.98
C ASP A 480 -23.65 11.45 14.26
N LEU A 481 -24.67 10.67 14.50
CA LEU A 481 -24.83 9.36 13.89
C LEU A 481 -25.71 9.47 12.65
N THR A 482 -25.17 9.13 11.48
CA THR A 482 -25.97 9.07 10.25
C THR A 482 -26.74 7.76 10.21
N PRO A 483 -28.09 7.79 10.15
CA PRO A 483 -28.89 6.60 9.92
C PRO A 483 -28.67 6.10 8.49
N VAL A 484 -28.44 4.78 8.36
CA VAL A 484 -28.20 4.09 7.08
C VAL A 484 -29.05 2.84 7.03
N THR A 485 -29.89 2.74 6.01
CA THR A 485 -30.64 1.52 5.73
C THR A 485 -29.90 0.69 4.68
N VAL A 486 -29.47 -0.51 5.05
CA VAL A 486 -28.89 -1.49 4.11
C VAL A 486 -29.96 -2.49 3.74
N THR A 487 -30.36 -2.54 2.48
CA THR A 487 -31.33 -3.51 1.97
C THR A 487 -30.62 -4.52 1.07
N VAL A 488 -30.64 -5.80 1.47
CA VAL A 488 -30.16 -6.91 0.66
C VAL A 488 -31.36 -7.59 0.03
N ARG A 489 -31.48 -7.49 -1.28
CA ARG A 489 -32.59 -8.03 -2.08
C ARG A 489 -32.28 -9.41 -2.62
N ASN A 490 -33.33 -10.15 -2.96
CA ASN A 490 -33.24 -11.44 -3.66
C ASN A 490 -32.42 -12.50 -2.89
N LEU A 491 -32.38 -12.40 -1.55
CA LEU A 491 -31.82 -13.47 -0.72
C LEU A 491 -32.67 -14.74 -0.84
N PRO A 492 -32.07 -15.93 -0.95
CA PRO A 492 -32.83 -17.18 -0.83
C PRO A 492 -33.64 -17.22 0.48
N THR A 493 -34.91 -17.67 0.38
CA THR A 493 -35.74 -17.86 1.56
C THR A 493 -35.10 -18.87 2.51
N GLY A 494 -34.93 -18.49 3.78
CA GLY A 494 -34.24 -19.37 4.75
C GLY A 494 -33.91 -18.68 6.07
N SER A 495 -33.16 -19.40 6.87
CA SER A 495 -32.62 -18.90 8.13
C SER A 495 -31.19 -18.39 7.93
N TYR A 496 -30.88 -17.27 8.52
CA TYR A 496 -29.56 -16.66 8.43
C TYR A 496 -29.04 -16.27 9.81
N ARG A 497 -27.72 -16.34 9.96
CA ARG A 497 -26.98 -15.70 11.04
C ARG A 497 -26.44 -14.37 10.53
N LEU A 498 -26.81 -13.27 11.17
CA LEU A 498 -26.26 -11.95 10.90
C LEU A 498 -25.19 -11.63 11.94
N ARG A 499 -23.98 -11.36 11.45
CA ARG A 499 -22.87 -10.77 12.20
C ARG A 499 -22.68 -9.33 11.79
N HIS A 500 -22.30 -8.47 12.73
CA HIS A 500 -22.02 -7.07 12.49
C HIS A 500 -20.69 -6.68 13.17
N LEU A 501 -19.67 -6.41 12.36
CA LEU A 501 -18.35 -5.99 12.79
C LEU A 501 -18.17 -4.48 12.53
N ARG A 502 -17.42 -3.78 13.39
CA ARG A 502 -17.30 -2.32 13.32
C ARG A 502 -15.86 -1.85 13.51
N ILE A 503 -15.50 -0.81 12.73
CA ILE A 503 -14.34 0.05 12.97
C ILE A 503 -14.88 1.48 13.15
N ASP A 504 -14.63 2.06 14.29
CA ASP A 504 -14.88 3.48 14.60
C ASP A 504 -13.98 3.91 15.78
N ALA A 505 -14.22 5.08 16.36
CA ALA A 505 -13.44 5.57 17.50
C ALA A 505 -13.49 4.62 18.71
N ASP A 506 -14.59 3.90 18.91
CA ASP A 506 -14.83 3.06 20.09
C ASP A 506 -14.69 1.55 19.82
N HIS A 507 -14.60 1.11 18.57
CA HIS A 507 -14.57 -0.30 18.21
C HIS A 507 -13.38 -0.63 17.30
N SER A 508 -12.74 -1.78 17.56
CA SER A 508 -11.57 -2.26 16.80
C SER A 508 -10.42 -1.24 16.77
N ASN A 509 -10.25 -0.49 17.85
CA ASN A 509 -9.39 0.69 17.92
C ASN A 509 -8.63 0.77 19.25
N ALA A 510 -7.39 0.25 19.25
CA ALA A 510 -6.51 0.29 20.42
C ALA A 510 -6.01 1.72 20.74
N TYR A 511 -6.00 2.63 19.75
CA TYR A 511 -5.51 4.00 19.91
C TYR A 511 -6.38 4.81 20.90
N THR A 512 -7.69 4.74 20.76
CA THR A 512 -8.62 5.43 21.66
C THR A 512 -8.43 4.97 23.11
N VAL A 513 -8.28 3.67 23.34
CA VAL A 513 -8.04 3.14 24.69
C VAL A 513 -6.68 3.63 25.24
N TRP A 514 -5.64 3.65 24.43
CA TRP A 514 -4.35 4.20 24.82
C TRP A 514 -4.47 5.69 25.22
N GLN A 515 -5.24 6.49 24.47
CA GLN A 515 -5.50 7.90 24.80
C GLN A 515 -6.27 8.02 26.13
N GLN A 516 -7.31 7.22 26.35
CA GLN A 516 -8.11 7.20 27.58
C GLN A 516 -7.27 6.85 28.82
N LEU A 517 -6.20 6.05 28.65
CA LEU A 517 -5.24 5.72 29.70
C LEU A 517 -4.18 6.82 29.92
N GLY A 518 -4.31 7.99 29.26
CA GLY A 518 -3.39 9.11 29.39
C GLY A 518 -2.18 9.04 28.48
N SER A 519 -2.27 8.31 27.39
CA SER A 519 -1.23 8.17 26.34
C SER A 519 0.15 7.71 26.88
N PRO A 520 0.20 6.63 27.68
CA PRO A 520 1.44 6.20 28.32
C PRO A 520 2.47 5.73 27.29
N GLN A 521 3.71 6.25 27.39
CA GLN A 521 4.86 5.79 26.59
C GLN A 521 5.63 4.63 27.26
N ASP A 522 5.31 4.34 28.52
CA ASP A 522 5.78 3.18 29.26
C ASP A 522 4.57 2.53 29.96
N PRO A 523 3.66 1.89 29.19
CA PRO A 523 2.46 1.31 29.76
C PRO A 523 2.80 0.15 30.70
N THR A 524 2.11 0.06 31.84
CA THR A 524 2.20 -1.11 32.71
C THR A 524 1.69 -2.35 31.96
N ALA A 525 2.01 -3.55 32.46
CA ALA A 525 1.52 -4.79 31.88
C ALA A 525 -0.02 -4.84 31.83
N GLU A 526 -0.70 -4.30 32.84
CA GLU A 526 -2.18 -4.22 32.88
C GLU A 526 -2.72 -3.25 31.83
N GLN A 527 -2.12 -2.06 31.70
CA GLN A 527 -2.47 -1.10 30.64
C GLN A 527 -2.27 -1.70 29.24
N LEU A 528 -1.16 -2.41 29.03
CA LEU A 528 -0.87 -3.04 27.74
C LEU A 528 -1.91 -4.13 27.40
N VAL A 529 -2.31 -4.93 28.39
CA VAL A 529 -3.40 -5.91 28.20
C VAL A 529 -4.70 -5.22 27.80
N THR A 530 -5.05 -4.11 28.48
CA THR A 530 -6.25 -3.31 28.18
C THR A 530 -6.20 -2.73 26.76
N ILE A 531 -5.07 -2.15 26.33
CA ILE A 531 -4.86 -1.62 24.99
C ILE A 531 -5.00 -2.73 23.96
N LYS A 532 -4.30 -3.85 24.15
CA LYS A 532 -4.35 -5.01 23.25
C LYS A 532 -5.73 -5.67 23.18
N GLY A 533 -6.53 -5.53 24.20
CA GLY A 533 -7.90 -6.02 24.22
C GLY A 533 -8.83 -5.38 23.18
N ARG A 534 -8.40 -4.25 22.58
CA ARG A 534 -9.18 -3.49 21.58
C ARG A 534 -8.50 -3.41 20.21
N GLN A 535 -7.43 -4.16 19.99
CA GLN A 535 -6.65 -4.08 18.72
C GLN A 535 -7.23 -4.91 17.58
N GLY A 536 -7.98 -5.98 17.89
CA GLY A 536 -8.57 -6.88 16.91
C GLY A 536 -9.88 -6.34 16.32
N LEU A 537 -10.38 -7.04 15.31
CA LEU A 537 -11.69 -6.74 14.72
C LEU A 537 -12.82 -7.22 15.65
N GLU A 538 -13.74 -6.33 16.00
CA GLU A 538 -14.77 -6.53 17.04
C GLU A 538 -16.16 -6.68 16.43
N GLU A 539 -16.96 -7.57 17.04
CA GLU A 539 -18.41 -7.59 16.85
C GLU A 539 -19.00 -6.34 17.48
N PHE A 540 -19.77 -5.57 16.71
CA PHE A 540 -20.46 -4.36 17.18
C PHE A 540 -21.65 -4.70 18.08
N GLU A 541 -22.35 -5.79 17.75
CA GLU A 541 -23.50 -6.29 18.48
C GLU A 541 -23.49 -7.83 18.49
N PRO A 542 -24.17 -8.49 19.42
CA PRO A 542 -24.30 -9.94 19.39
C PRO A 542 -24.92 -10.44 18.09
N GLU A 543 -24.44 -11.58 17.59
CA GLU A 543 -25.02 -12.22 16.41
C GLU A 543 -26.55 -12.42 16.54
N ARG A 544 -27.25 -12.23 15.43
CA ARG A 544 -28.70 -12.41 15.37
C ARG A 544 -29.08 -13.52 14.40
N ARG A 545 -30.07 -14.32 14.76
CA ARG A 545 -30.70 -15.28 13.85
C ARG A 545 -31.95 -14.65 13.26
N LEU A 546 -32.06 -14.72 11.94
CA LEU A 546 -33.12 -14.09 11.16
C LEU A 546 -33.77 -15.12 10.25
N THR A 547 -35.06 -14.98 9.99
CA THR A 547 -35.74 -15.67 8.91
C THR A 547 -35.97 -14.65 7.80
N VAL A 548 -35.51 -14.97 6.60
CA VAL A 548 -35.59 -14.09 5.43
C VAL A 548 -36.51 -14.72 4.38
N ASP A 549 -37.32 -13.88 3.75
CA ASP A 549 -38.19 -14.25 2.64
C ASP A 549 -37.99 -13.25 1.50
N GLY A 550 -36.88 -13.41 0.79
CA GLY A 550 -36.49 -12.58 -0.35
C GLY A 550 -35.63 -11.38 0.01
N ASP A 551 -36.17 -10.40 0.74
CA ASP A 551 -35.46 -9.17 1.06
C ASP A 551 -35.21 -9.04 2.56
N LEU A 552 -34.07 -8.43 2.91
CA LEU A 552 -33.71 -8.09 4.29
C LEU A 552 -33.23 -6.65 4.36
N SER A 553 -33.82 -5.85 5.26
CA SER A 553 -33.32 -4.52 5.59
C SER A 553 -32.70 -4.52 6.98
N VAL A 554 -31.54 -3.89 7.11
CA VAL A 554 -30.78 -3.71 8.35
C VAL A 554 -30.54 -2.22 8.56
N GLU A 555 -30.95 -1.71 9.70
CA GLU A 555 -30.70 -0.32 10.10
C GLU A 555 -29.35 -0.22 10.80
N LEU A 556 -28.52 0.71 10.34
CA LEU A 556 -27.22 1.06 10.93
C LEU A 556 -27.25 2.53 11.37
N THR A 557 -26.35 2.86 12.28
CA THR A 557 -25.97 4.25 12.57
C THR A 557 -24.46 4.37 12.44
N LEU A 558 -24.00 5.26 11.55
CA LEU A 558 -22.58 5.42 11.24
C LEU A 558 -22.05 6.75 11.79
N PRO A 559 -21.11 6.74 12.77
CA PRO A 559 -20.33 7.94 13.10
C PRO A 559 -19.36 8.28 11.95
N LEU A 560 -18.81 9.48 11.97
CA LEU A 560 -17.82 9.94 10.99
C LEU A 560 -16.42 10.00 11.62
N PRO A 561 -15.40 9.29 11.08
CA PRO A 561 -15.49 8.21 10.10
C PRO A 561 -15.81 6.85 10.72
N SER A 562 -16.39 5.94 9.97
CA SER A 562 -16.62 4.55 10.42
C SER A 562 -16.79 3.57 9.27
N ALA A 563 -16.57 2.28 9.55
CA ALA A 563 -16.87 1.17 8.65
C ALA A 563 -17.61 0.06 9.40
N SER A 564 -18.61 -0.52 8.77
CA SER A 564 -19.41 -1.65 9.26
C SER A 564 -19.40 -2.78 8.25
N LEU A 565 -19.10 -3.98 8.70
CA LEU A 565 -19.21 -5.19 7.90
C LEU A 565 -20.37 -6.04 8.41
N LEU A 566 -21.39 -6.18 7.58
CA LEU A 566 -22.51 -7.12 7.80
C LEU A 566 -22.20 -8.42 7.08
N ILE A 567 -22.34 -9.55 7.77
CA ILE A 567 -22.19 -10.90 7.18
C ILE A 567 -23.46 -11.69 7.44
N LEU A 568 -24.12 -12.07 6.35
CA LEU A 568 -25.32 -12.89 6.35
C LEU A 568 -24.93 -14.32 5.96
N GLU A 569 -24.88 -15.22 6.93
CA GLU A 569 -24.50 -16.63 6.71
C GLU A 569 -25.76 -17.50 6.72
N PRO A 570 -26.05 -18.28 5.63
CA PRO A 570 -27.16 -19.21 5.64
C PRO A 570 -26.98 -20.24 6.77
N THR A 571 -28.05 -20.53 7.50
CA THR A 571 -28.04 -21.59 8.52
C THR A 571 -28.98 -22.72 8.08
N SER A 572 -28.52 -23.97 8.24
CA SER A 572 -29.30 -25.17 7.92
C SER A 572 -30.52 -25.33 8.82
#